data_e350bd2f4463c7eca97ba47d0543edb8
#
_entry.id   e350bd2f4463c7eca97ba47d0543edb8
#
_cell.length_a   1.000
_cell.length_b   1.000
_cell.length_c   1.000
_cell.angle_alpha   90.00
_cell.angle_beta   90.00
_cell.angle_gamma   90.00
#
_symmetry.space_group_name_H-M   'P 1'
#
loop_
_entity.id
_entity.type
_entity.pdbx_description
1 polymer ?
#
loop_
_entity_poly.entity_id
_entity_poly.type
_entity_poly.pdbx_seq_one_letter_code
_entity_poly.pdbx_strand_id
1 'polypeptide(L)' 'DMEYRILTLFIRHPNTFLTANELYRKIWGKESLGDVRTVQVHIHNLRSKIEPDPAKPIYLKNVWGKGYIFRPEGETEA' A
#
# COMPACT_ATOMS: atom_id res chain seq x y z
N ASP A 1 -0.98 7.93 13.08
CA ASP A 1 -0.17 6.80 12.63
C ASP A 1 -0.18 6.71 11.11
N MET A 2 1.00 6.68 10.53
CA MET A 2 1.16 6.71 9.08
C MET A 2 0.63 5.44 8.40
N GLU A 3 0.83 4.28 9.02
CA GLU A 3 0.28 3.04 8.49
C GLU A 3 -1.25 3.08 8.42
N TYR A 4 -1.87 3.67 9.42
CA TYR A 4 -3.32 3.82 9.43
C TYR A 4 -3.80 4.70 8.28
N ARG A 5 -3.08 5.78 8.00
CA ARG A 5 -3.42 6.68 6.88
C ARG A 5 -3.30 5.98 5.55
N ILE A 6 -2.25 5.19 5.36
CA ILE A 6 -2.03 4.43 4.15
C ILE A 6 -3.13 3.38 3.98
N LEU A 7 -3.45 2.66 5.05
CA LEU A 7 -4.53 1.66 5.00
C LEU A 7 -5.86 2.30 4.63
N THR A 8 -6.17 3.44 5.25
CA THR A 8 -7.41 4.16 4.95
C THR A 8 -7.49 4.54 3.47
N LEU A 9 -6.38 4.99 2.91
CA LEU A 9 -6.32 5.35 1.50
C LEU A 9 -6.62 4.14 0.62
N PHE A 10 -6.02 2.99 0.94
CA PHE A 10 -6.28 1.76 0.20
C PHE A 10 -7.72 1.29 0.33
N ILE A 11 -8.30 1.41 1.51
CA ILE A 11 -9.69 1.02 1.74
C ILE A 11 -10.64 1.87 0.91
N ARG A 12 -10.30 3.15 0.70
CA ARG A 12 -11.09 4.04 -0.14
C ARG A 12 -10.93 3.77 -1.63
N HIS A 13 -9.85 3.08 -2.01
CA HIS A 13 -9.56 2.76 -3.40
C HIS A 13 -9.27 1.27 -3.55
N PRO A 14 -10.24 0.41 -3.21
CA PRO A 14 -10.02 -1.03 -3.29
C PRO A 14 -9.86 -1.47 -4.75
N ASN A 15 -9.05 -2.49 -4.95
CA ASN A 15 -8.82 -3.09 -6.27
C ASN A 15 -8.31 -2.08 -7.31
N THR A 16 -7.61 -1.07 -6.84
CA THR A 16 -7.07 0.00 -7.68
C THR A 16 -5.56 0.07 -7.45
N PHE A 17 -4.78 0.18 -8.53
CA PHE A 17 -3.34 0.31 -8.41
C PHE A 17 -2.96 1.73 -8.02
N LEU A 18 -2.10 1.85 -7.02
CA LEU A 18 -1.54 3.12 -6.58
C LEU A 18 -0.02 2.97 -6.56
N THR A 19 0.68 3.81 -7.29
CA THR A 19 2.14 3.78 -7.28
C THR A 19 2.67 4.35 -5.97
N ALA A 20 3.93 4.06 -5.66
CA ALA A 20 4.56 4.63 -4.47
C ALA A 20 4.56 6.15 -4.51
N ASN A 21 4.77 6.73 -5.70
CA ASN A 21 4.73 8.19 -5.86
C ASN A 21 3.34 8.75 -5.58
N GLU A 22 2.30 8.07 -6.07
CA GLU A 22 0.93 8.48 -5.82
C GLU A 22 0.59 8.41 -4.33
N LEU A 23 0.98 7.31 -3.68
CA LEU A 23 0.79 7.17 -2.24
C LEU A 23 1.52 8.27 -1.47
N TYR A 24 2.76 8.50 -1.83
CA TYR A 24 3.55 9.53 -1.18
C TYR A 24 2.89 10.89 -1.30
N ARG A 25 2.48 11.24 -2.51
CA ARG A 25 1.85 12.52 -2.79
C ARG A 25 0.53 12.71 -2.05
N LYS A 26 -0.28 11.66 -1.98
CA LYS A 26 -1.58 11.72 -1.31
C LYS A 26 -1.47 11.80 0.21
N ILE A 27 -0.44 11.19 0.77
CA ILE A 27 -0.25 11.13 2.22
C ILE A 27 0.57 12.32 2.72
N TRP A 28 1.68 12.63 2.05
CA TRP A 28 2.61 13.68 2.49
C TRP A 28 2.42 15.01 1.79
N GLY A 29 1.71 15.03 0.66
CA GLY A 29 1.43 16.25 -0.08
C GLY A 29 2.42 16.54 -1.20
N LYS A 30 2.04 17.49 -2.05
CA LYS A 30 2.81 17.81 -3.26
C LYS A 30 4.17 18.42 -2.97
N GLU A 31 4.29 19.14 -1.88
CA GLU A 31 5.52 19.87 -1.55
C GLU A 31 6.54 19.02 -0.83
N SER A 32 6.16 17.81 -0.51
CA SER A 32 7.08 16.90 0.16
C SER A 32 8.16 16.44 -0.80
N LEU A 33 9.40 16.63 -0.41
CA LEU A 33 10.56 16.20 -1.20
C LEU A 33 11.16 14.93 -0.65
N GLY A 34 10.36 14.14 0.04
CA GLY A 34 10.84 12.93 0.68
C GLY A 34 11.06 11.80 -0.28
N ASP A 35 11.60 10.74 0.25
CA ASP A 35 11.97 9.56 -0.49
C ASP A 35 10.82 8.56 -0.49
N VAL A 36 10.45 8.07 -1.66
CA VAL A 36 9.38 7.06 -1.78
C VAL A 36 9.70 5.77 -1.02
N ARG A 37 10.97 5.56 -0.65
CA ARG A 37 11.33 4.42 0.19
C ARG A 37 10.64 4.46 1.55
N THR A 38 10.25 5.64 2.00
CA THR A 38 9.46 5.79 3.22
C THR A 38 8.13 5.05 3.09
N VAL A 39 7.52 5.12 1.91
CA VAL A 39 6.27 4.39 1.63
C VAL A 39 6.50 2.89 1.78
N GLN A 40 7.60 2.40 1.24
CA GLN A 40 7.92 0.96 1.30
C GLN A 40 8.06 0.47 2.73
N VAL A 41 8.69 1.26 3.60
CA VAL A 41 8.83 0.92 5.01
C VAL A 41 7.46 0.80 5.68
N HIS A 42 6.59 1.77 5.43
CA HIS A 42 5.25 1.76 6.03
C HIS A 42 4.38 0.64 5.47
N ILE A 43 4.52 0.33 4.18
CA ILE A 43 3.83 -0.81 3.57
C ILE A 43 4.27 -2.11 4.23
N HIS A 44 5.57 -2.27 4.44
CA HIS A 44 6.11 -3.45 5.12
C HIS A 44 5.52 -3.60 6.53
N ASN A 45 5.50 -2.50 7.28
CA ASN A 45 4.93 -2.51 8.63
C ASN A 45 3.44 -2.82 8.62
N LEU A 46 2.74 -2.27 7.64
CA LEU A 46 1.30 -2.51 7.50
C LEU A 46 1.02 -3.98 7.21
N ARG A 47 1.80 -4.60 6.32
CA ARG A 47 1.66 -6.02 6.03
C ARG A 47 1.84 -6.88 7.26
N SER A 48 2.75 -6.50 8.14
CA SER A 48 2.97 -7.23 9.38
C SER A 48 1.73 -7.23 10.28
N LYS A 49 0.87 -6.23 10.10
CA LYS A 49 -0.34 -6.09 10.92
C LYS A 49 -1.55 -6.75 10.30
N ILE A 50 -1.67 -6.77 8.97
CA ILE A 50 -2.89 -7.22 8.30
C ILE A 50 -2.76 -8.54 7.55
N GLU A 51 -1.54 -8.96 7.20
CA GLU A 51 -1.36 -10.19 6.44
C GLU A 51 -1.13 -11.38 7.36
N PRO A 52 -1.75 -12.53 7.06
CA PRO A 52 -1.44 -13.76 7.79
C PRO A 52 0.03 -14.14 7.69
N ASP A 53 0.62 -13.93 6.51
CA ASP A 53 2.05 -14.12 6.27
C ASP A 53 2.56 -12.92 5.48
N PRO A 54 3.25 -11.98 6.14
CA PRO A 54 3.73 -10.77 5.45
C PRO A 54 4.66 -11.05 4.27
N ALA A 55 5.32 -12.20 4.27
CA ALA A 55 6.21 -12.58 3.16
C ALA A 55 5.42 -13.01 1.91
N LYS A 56 4.16 -13.38 2.11
CA LYS A 56 3.26 -13.80 1.03
C LYS A 56 1.95 -13.05 1.15
N PRO A 57 1.94 -11.75 0.86
CA PRO A 57 0.74 -10.94 1.05
C PRO A 57 -0.38 -11.35 0.12
N ILE A 58 -1.60 -11.36 0.66
CA ILE A 58 -2.80 -11.65 -0.12
C ILE A 58 -3.74 -10.46 -0.22
N TYR A 59 -3.61 -9.50 0.69
CA TYR A 59 -4.46 -8.30 0.68
C TYR A 59 -3.76 -7.12 0.03
N LEU A 60 -2.54 -6.83 0.44
CA LEU A 60 -1.78 -5.67 -0.03
C LEU A 60 -0.62 -6.17 -0.88
N LYS A 61 -0.82 -6.18 -2.18
CA LYS A 61 0.15 -6.73 -3.12
C LYS A 61 0.90 -5.64 -3.86
N ASN A 62 2.09 -5.97 -4.28
CA ASN A 62 2.92 -5.11 -5.11
C ASN A 62 3.06 -5.79 -6.48
N VAL A 63 2.61 -5.11 -7.52
CA VAL A 63 2.73 -5.62 -8.89
C VAL A 63 3.75 -4.76 -9.62
N TRP A 64 4.80 -5.40 -10.07
CA TRP A 64 5.89 -4.69 -10.72
C TRP A 64 5.40 -3.90 -11.93
N GLY A 65 5.80 -2.65 -12.00
CA GLY A 65 5.40 -1.76 -13.08
C GLY A 65 4.03 -1.12 -12.93
N LYS A 66 3.23 -1.56 -11.95
CA LYS A 66 1.89 -1.01 -11.73
C LYS A 66 1.72 -0.35 -10.36
N GLY A 67 2.45 -0.81 -9.37
CA GLY A 67 2.38 -0.27 -8.02
C GLY A 67 1.73 -1.23 -7.04
N TYR A 68 1.07 -0.66 -6.04
CA TYR A 68 0.42 -1.43 -4.98
C TYR A 68 -1.07 -1.52 -5.22
N ILE A 69 -1.65 -2.64 -4.84
CA ILE A 69 -3.10 -2.82 -4.92
C ILE A 69 -3.59 -3.48 -3.63
N PHE A 70 -4.68 -2.98 -3.09
CA PHE A 70 -5.31 -3.54 -1.91
C PHE A 70 -6.57 -4.32 -2.33
N ARG A 71 -6.60 -5.59 -1.99
CA ARG A 71 -7.74 -6.47 -2.27
C ARG A 71 -8.38 -6.89 -0.96
N PRO A 72 -9.47 -6.24 -0.55
CA PRO A 72 -10.10 -6.52 0.74
C PRO A 72 -10.56 -7.97 0.91
N GLU A 73 -10.89 -8.62 -0.20
CA GLU A 73 -11.36 -10.00 -0.20
C GLU A 73 -10.23 -11.02 -0.30
N GLY A 74 -8.99 -10.51 -0.32
CA GLY A 74 -7.84 -11.36 -0.50
C GLY A 74 -7.60 -11.70 -1.96
N GLU A 75 -6.59 -12.53 -2.21
CA GLU A 75 -6.26 -12.97 -3.55
C GLU A 75 -7.20 -14.09 -3.94
N THR A 76 -7.97 -13.87 -5.01
CA THR A 76 -8.85 -14.89 -5.53
C THR A 76 -8.25 -15.47 -6.80
N GLU A 77 -8.21 -16.78 -6.87
CA GLU A 77 -7.84 -17.47 -8.10
C GLU A 77 -9.04 -17.45 -9.02
N ALA A 78 -8.84 -16.93 -10.19
CA ALA A 78 -9.92 -16.92 -11.17
C ALA A 78 -9.98 -18.28 -11.88
#